data_98f8e8da1f6b45cb6ac4fccdfbfa0cd8
#
_entry.id   98f8e8da1f6b45cb6ac4fccdfbfa0cd8
#
_cell.length_a   1.000
_cell.length_b   1.000
_cell.length_c   1.000
_cell.angle_alpha   90.00
_cell.angle_beta   90.00
_cell.angle_gamma   90.00
#
_symmetry.space_group_name_H-M   'P 1'
#
loop_
_entity.id
_entity.type
_entity.pdbx_description
1 polymer ?
#
loop_
_entity_poly.entity_id
_entity_poly.type
_entity_poly.pdbx_seq_one_letter_code
_entity_poly.pdbx_strand_id
1 'polypeptide(L)'
;MRNIAKKLAVALAGVVLSLGSTTSSQAQDKLLNVSYDPTRELYEEINKLFADRYKSETGRTVTIDQSHGGSGKQARAVIDGLKADVITLALGGDTGAIERAGLIDPGWQNEFPNNSTPYASTIVLVVRKGNPKGIKDWNDLIKPGVSVVTPNPKTSGGARWNFLAAWAYGAGVKGHDLSSEAGIKESDEATKAAATSKSYPSANDAKGQAFVAALFKNVPVLDTGARGSTVTFAQKNVGDVLIAWENEAWLAQEEFGKDKFEIVYPSVSILAEPQVAIVDRVVDAKGTRKVAEAYLKFLYTPDAQDVIGELHYRPRDLEALKRHQAELPPLKLFTIDEVFGGWGAAQKQFFGDGGVFDQLYKK
;
A
#
# COMPACT_ATOMS: atom_id res chain seq x y z
N MET A 1 -81.95 -51.07 32.26
CA MET A 1 -82.36 -51.72 31.01
C MET A 1 -81.74 -51.04 29.81
N ARG A 2 -80.96 -51.83 29.05
CA ARG A 2 -80.75 -51.72 27.60
C ARG A 2 -80.05 -50.42 27.07
N ASN A 3 -79.12 -50.42 26.16
CA ASN A 3 -78.35 -51.38 25.38
C ASN A 3 -77.16 -50.62 24.80
N ILE A 4 -75.99 -51.12 24.90
CA ILE A 4 -74.93 -51.47 23.95
C ILE A 4 -75.15 -50.98 22.53
N ALA A 5 -74.23 -50.18 22.01
CA ALA A 5 -73.74 -50.26 20.64
C ALA A 5 -72.28 -49.72 20.51
N LYS A 6 -71.44 -50.69 20.23
CA LYS A 6 -70.03 -50.43 19.83
C LYS A 6 -69.98 -49.75 18.47
N LYS A 7 -69.18 -48.72 18.30
CA LYS A 7 -68.65 -48.37 16.98
C LYS A 7 -67.10 -48.18 17.07
N LEU A 8 -66.39 -49.07 16.38
CA LEU A 8 -65.04 -48.99 16.04
C LEU A 8 -64.83 -47.73 15.21
N ALA A 9 -63.91 -46.88 15.62
CA ALA A 9 -63.34 -45.84 14.77
C ALA A 9 -61.87 -46.17 14.53
N VAL A 10 -61.53 -46.52 13.30
CA VAL A 10 -60.13 -46.73 12.78
C VAL A 10 -59.46 -45.40 12.75
N ALA A 11 -58.35 -45.25 13.55
CA ALA A 11 -57.46 -44.10 13.51
C ALA A 11 -56.42 -44.29 12.37
N LEU A 12 -56.61 -43.59 11.27
CA LEU A 12 -55.57 -43.42 10.26
C LEU A 12 -54.46 -42.47 10.83
N ALA A 13 -53.33 -43.03 11.19
CA ALA A 13 -52.18 -42.26 11.54
C ALA A 13 -51.53 -41.68 10.24
N GLY A 14 -51.83 -40.42 9.93
CA GLY A 14 -51.12 -39.67 8.90
C GLY A 14 -49.74 -39.30 9.40
N VAL A 15 -48.73 -39.99 8.88
CA VAL A 15 -47.32 -39.58 9.04
C VAL A 15 -47.10 -38.35 8.15
N VAL A 16 -47.12 -37.16 8.73
CA VAL A 16 -46.66 -35.94 8.07
C VAL A 16 -45.14 -35.99 8.10
N LEU A 17 -44.52 -36.40 6.99
CA LEU A 17 -43.10 -36.14 6.75
C LEU A 17 -42.91 -34.61 6.62
N SER A 18 -42.56 -33.95 7.70
CA SER A 18 -42.02 -32.61 7.65
C SER A 18 -40.64 -32.68 6.98
N LEU A 19 -40.58 -32.41 5.68
CA LEU A 19 -39.35 -32.03 4.98
C LEU A 19 -38.84 -30.75 5.64
N GLY A 20 -38.00 -30.92 6.67
CA GLY A 20 -37.23 -29.83 7.23
C GLY A 20 -36.33 -29.30 6.13
N SER A 21 -36.72 -28.17 5.54
CA SER A 21 -35.81 -27.35 4.75
C SER A 21 -34.69 -26.94 5.67
N THR A 22 -33.58 -27.68 5.64
CA THR A 22 -32.32 -27.21 6.21
C THR A 22 -31.92 -26.00 5.37
N THR A 23 -32.32 -24.81 5.81
CA THR A 23 -31.70 -23.59 5.40
C THR A 23 -30.24 -23.74 5.82
N SER A 24 -29.39 -24.16 4.90
CA SER A 24 -27.95 -24.08 5.07
C SER A 24 -27.67 -22.60 5.38
N SER A 25 -27.39 -22.31 6.64
CA SER A 25 -26.74 -21.05 6.98
C SER A 25 -25.51 -20.98 6.07
N GLN A 26 -25.56 -20.18 5.00
CA GLN A 26 -24.39 -19.95 4.17
C GLN A 26 -23.30 -19.43 5.10
N ALA A 27 -22.26 -20.25 5.29
CA ALA A 27 -21.15 -19.86 6.13
C ALA A 27 -20.55 -18.58 5.56
N GLN A 28 -20.65 -17.51 6.34
CA GLN A 28 -20.10 -16.20 5.99
C GLN A 28 -18.64 -16.18 6.42
N ASP A 29 -17.76 -16.01 5.46
CA ASP A 29 -16.36 -15.76 5.76
C ASP A 29 -16.16 -14.30 6.17
N LYS A 30 -15.24 -14.06 7.10
CA LYS A 30 -14.92 -12.70 7.55
C LYS A 30 -13.40 -12.54 7.65
N LEU A 31 -12.88 -11.57 6.89
CA LEU A 31 -11.48 -11.16 6.89
C LEU A 31 -11.31 -9.77 7.52
N LEU A 32 -10.15 -9.52 8.11
CA LEU A 32 -9.66 -8.18 8.41
C LEU A 32 -8.42 -7.91 7.58
N ASN A 33 -8.50 -6.92 6.69
CA ASN A 33 -7.36 -6.36 5.99
C ASN A 33 -6.81 -5.15 6.77
N VAL A 34 -5.57 -5.24 7.22
CA VAL A 34 -4.87 -4.13 7.89
C VAL A 34 -3.94 -3.47 6.88
N SER A 35 -4.25 -2.21 6.55
CA SER A 35 -3.61 -1.46 5.47
C SER A 35 -3.09 -0.09 5.94
N TYR A 36 -2.54 0.70 5.04
CA TYR A 36 -2.07 2.06 5.30
C TYR A 36 -2.97 3.12 4.66
N ASP A 37 -2.85 4.39 5.10
CA ASP A 37 -3.81 5.44 4.79
C ASP A 37 -4.16 5.62 3.30
N PRO A 38 -3.20 5.69 2.36
CA PRO A 38 -3.48 5.94 0.94
C PRO A 38 -4.38 4.92 0.25
N THR A 39 -4.49 3.69 0.76
CA THR A 39 -5.19 2.58 0.09
C THR A 39 -6.65 2.41 0.50
N ARG A 40 -7.22 3.35 1.24
CA ARG A 40 -8.58 3.23 1.75
C ARG A 40 -9.59 3.01 0.62
N GLU A 41 -9.59 3.90 -0.33
CA GLU A 41 -10.48 3.89 -1.49
C GLU A 41 -10.23 2.66 -2.38
N LEU A 42 -8.96 2.30 -2.59
CA LEU A 42 -8.58 1.10 -3.34
C LEU A 42 -9.22 -0.16 -2.75
N TYR A 43 -9.07 -0.38 -1.46
CA TYR A 43 -9.60 -1.59 -0.84
C TYR A 43 -11.12 -1.54 -0.64
N GLU A 44 -11.77 -0.39 -0.66
CA GLU A 44 -13.22 -0.29 -0.73
C GLU A 44 -13.75 -0.88 -2.05
N GLU A 45 -13.16 -0.55 -3.19
CA GLU A 45 -13.57 -1.09 -4.50
C GLU A 45 -13.13 -2.55 -4.70
N ILE A 46 -11.89 -2.89 -4.37
CA ILE A 46 -11.39 -4.27 -4.43
C ILE A 46 -12.25 -5.22 -3.60
N ASN A 47 -12.63 -4.83 -2.40
CA ASN A 47 -13.43 -5.68 -1.50
C ASN A 47 -14.81 -5.99 -2.08
N LYS A 48 -15.45 -5.03 -2.74
CA LYS A 48 -16.74 -5.24 -3.42
C LYS A 48 -16.60 -6.25 -4.56
N LEU A 49 -15.63 -6.03 -5.44
CA LEU A 49 -15.39 -6.91 -6.58
C LEU A 49 -15.02 -8.33 -6.12
N PHE A 50 -14.14 -8.45 -5.14
CA PHE A 50 -13.77 -9.75 -4.60
C PHE A 50 -14.96 -10.47 -3.97
N ALA A 51 -15.78 -9.78 -3.17
CA ALA A 51 -16.94 -10.39 -2.52
C ALA A 51 -17.95 -10.94 -3.55
N ASP A 52 -18.21 -10.20 -4.62
CA ASP A 52 -19.12 -10.63 -5.69
C ASP A 52 -18.55 -11.83 -6.45
N ARG A 53 -17.28 -11.79 -6.82
CA ARG A 53 -16.58 -12.89 -7.49
C ARG A 53 -16.52 -14.14 -6.61
N TYR A 54 -16.10 -13.99 -5.35
CA TYR A 54 -16.03 -15.09 -4.39
C TYR A 54 -17.38 -15.79 -4.21
N LYS A 55 -18.46 -15.00 -4.11
CA LYS A 55 -19.82 -15.53 -4.04
C LYS A 55 -20.22 -16.29 -5.31
N SER A 56 -19.88 -15.75 -6.49
CA SER A 56 -20.22 -16.39 -7.77
C SER A 56 -19.47 -17.71 -7.97
N GLU A 57 -18.19 -17.79 -7.56
CA GLU A 57 -17.32 -18.94 -7.73
C GLU A 57 -17.55 -20.04 -6.68
N THR A 58 -17.86 -19.65 -5.44
CA THR A 58 -17.91 -20.58 -4.30
C THR A 58 -19.30 -20.79 -3.71
N GLY A 59 -20.28 -19.93 -4.05
CA GLY A 59 -21.59 -19.87 -3.40
C GLY A 59 -21.55 -19.31 -1.97
N ARG A 60 -20.39 -18.91 -1.45
CA ARG A 60 -20.19 -18.38 -0.09
C ARG A 60 -20.11 -16.86 -0.12
N THR A 61 -20.56 -16.22 0.95
CA THR A 61 -20.39 -14.79 1.14
C THR A 61 -19.13 -14.50 1.96
N VAL A 62 -18.47 -13.38 1.68
CA VAL A 62 -17.33 -12.89 2.45
C VAL A 62 -17.53 -11.42 2.79
N THR A 63 -17.14 -11.03 4.00
CA THR A 63 -17.03 -9.63 4.42
C THR A 63 -15.57 -9.33 4.73
N ILE A 64 -15.04 -8.25 4.17
CA ILE A 64 -13.67 -7.80 4.41
C ILE A 64 -13.73 -6.49 5.18
N ASP A 65 -13.45 -6.55 6.48
CA ASP A 65 -13.26 -5.36 7.30
C ASP A 65 -11.90 -4.73 6.98
N GLN A 66 -11.80 -3.43 7.17
CA GLN A 66 -10.59 -2.67 6.88
C GLN A 66 -10.11 -1.91 8.13
N SER A 67 -8.79 -1.86 8.32
CA SER A 67 -8.15 -0.96 9.28
C SER A 67 -7.07 -0.15 8.55
N HIS A 68 -7.16 1.18 8.60
CA HIS A 68 -6.22 2.07 7.93
C HIS A 68 -5.53 3.01 8.93
N GLY A 69 -4.29 3.38 8.63
CA GLY A 69 -3.47 4.27 9.43
C GLY A 69 -2.04 4.36 8.90
N GLY A 70 -1.16 5.01 9.62
CA GLY A 70 0.27 4.98 9.27
C GLY A 70 0.81 3.54 9.32
N SER A 71 1.52 3.11 8.27
CA SER A 71 1.96 1.72 8.05
C SER A 71 2.67 1.11 9.27
N GLY A 72 3.65 1.81 9.85
CA GLY A 72 4.35 1.33 11.06
C GLY A 72 3.44 1.26 12.30
N LYS A 73 2.42 2.14 12.41
CA LYS A 73 1.41 2.07 13.47
C LYS A 73 0.53 0.83 13.30
N GLN A 74 0.13 0.53 12.06
CA GLN A 74 -0.67 -0.65 11.74
C GLN A 74 0.11 -1.95 11.99
N ALA A 75 1.38 -2.01 11.58
CA ALA A 75 2.25 -3.15 11.90
C ALA A 75 2.35 -3.37 13.42
N ARG A 76 2.53 -2.30 14.20
CA ARG A 76 2.56 -2.38 15.65
C ARG A 76 1.24 -2.91 16.21
N ALA A 77 0.10 -2.44 15.74
CA ALA A 77 -1.20 -2.90 16.19
C ALA A 77 -1.38 -4.43 15.97
N VAL A 78 -0.90 -4.96 14.83
CA VAL A 78 -0.92 -6.41 14.54
C VAL A 78 0.00 -7.16 15.52
N ILE A 79 1.21 -6.67 15.76
CA ILE A 79 2.16 -7.26 16.72
C ILE A 79 1.54 -7.26 18.14
N ASP A 80 0.86 -6.19 18.53
CA ASP A 80 0.22 -6.01 19.84
C ASP A 80 -1.12 -6.77 19.96
N GLY A 81 -1.53 -7.51 18.90
CA GLY A 81 -2.64 -8.48 18.99
C GLY A 81 -3.88 -8.18 18.14
N LEU A 82 -3.87 -7.16 17.26
CA LEU A 82 -4.94 -6.96 16.28
C LEU A 82 -4.98 -8.17 15.33
N LYS A 83 -6.11 -8.85 15.27
CA LYS A 83 -6.30 -10.12 14.56
C LYS A 83 -6.52 -9.89 13.04
N ALA A 84 -5.52 -9.34 12.37
CA ALA A 84 -5.51 -9.19 10.92
C ALA A 84 -5.41 -10.57 10.25
N ASP A 85 -6.22 -10.83 9.24
CA ASP A 85 -6.08 -12.02 8.38
C ASP A 85 -5.02 -11.78 7.30
N VAL A 86 -5.04 -10.58 6.74
CA VAL A 86 -4.06 -10.13 5.74
C VAL A 86 -3.57 -8.73 6.10
N ILE A 87 -2.35 -8.46 5.67
CA ILE A 87 -1.77 -7.12 5.73
C ILE A 87 -1.42 -6.65 4.32
N THR A 88 -1.63 -5.37 4.09
CA THR A 88 -1.35 -4.69 2.82
C THR A 88 -0.66 -3.36 3.13
N LEU A 89 0.56 -3.45 3.70
CA LEU A 89 1.28 -2.32 4.27
C LEU A 89 2.16 -1.61 3.24
N ALA A 90 2.55 -0.38 3.54
CA ALA A 90 3.34 0.45 2.64
C ALA A 90 4.78 -0.06 2.42
N LEU A 91 5.30 -0.85 3.34
CA LEU A 91 6.72 -1.18 3.41
C LEU A 91 6.95 -2.65 3.74
N GLY A 92 7.80 -3.32 2.99
CA GLY A 92 8.30 -4.66 3.36
C GLY A 92 9.01 -4.70 4.72
N GLY A 93 9.61 -3.59 5.16
CA GLY A 93 10.20 -3.47 6.49
C GLY A 93 9.19 -3.56 7.64
N ASP A 94 7.98 -3.02 7.45
CA ASP A 94 6.89 -3.10 8.42
C ASP A 94 6.28 -4.53 8.45
N THR A 95 6.12 -5.16 7.28
CA THR A 95 5.72 -6.58 7.13
C THR A 95 6.75 -7.51 7.78
N GLY A 96 8.04 -7.29 7.52
CA GLY A 96 9.13 -8.04 8.14
C GLY A 96 9.22 -7.87 9.66
N ALA A 97 8.68 -6.77 10.23
CA ALA A 97 8.57 -6.63 11.69
C ALA A 97 7.52 -7.59 12.26
N ILE A 98 6.42 -7.82 11.56
CA ILE A 98 5.37 -8.77 11.93
C ILE A 98 5.88 -10.21 11.79
N GLU A 99 6.66 -10.50 10.73
CA GLU A 99 7.37 -11.79 10.57
C GLU A 99 8.30 -12.05 11.76
N ARG A 100 9.16 -11.10 12.12
CA ARG A 100 10.06 -11.23 13.29
C ARG A 100 9.34 -11.43 14.61
N ALA A 101 8.09 -10.97 14.71
CA ALA A 101 7.21 -11.25 15.86
C ALA A 101 6.59 -12.66 15.81
N GLY A 102 6.87 -13.45 14.78
CA GLY A 102 6.40 -14.83 14.62
C GLY A 102 4.95 -14.97 14.21
N LEU A 103 4.34 -13.92 13.61
CA LEU A 103 2.95 -13.91 13.20
C LEU A 103 2.77 -14.24 11.71
N ILE A 104 3.81 -14.02 10.89
CA ILE A 104 3.91 -14.33 9.47
C ILE A 104 5.05 -15.33 9.30
N ASP A 105 4.87 -16.34 8.46
CA ASP A 105 5.89 -17.33 8.18
C ASP A 105 7.01 -16.77 7.28
N PRO A 106 8.26 -17.25 7.42
CA PRO A 106 9.36 -16.82 6.56
C PRO A 106 9.11 -17.15 5.09
N GLY A 107 9.53 -16.25 4.21
CA GLY A 107 9.39 -16.46 2.76
C GLY A 107 8.10 -15.87 2.17
N TRP A 108 7.32 -15.16 2.93
CA TRP A 108 6.08 -14.50 2.50
C TRP A 108 6.25 -13.64 1.23
N GLN A 109 7.44 -13.10 0.96
CA GLN A 109 7.72 -12.33 -0.26
C GLN A 109 7.56 -13.16 -1.54
N ASN A 110 7.68 -14.49 -1.44
CA ASN A 110 7.59 -15.40 -2.58
C ASN A 110 6.22 -16.08 -2.72
N GLU A 111 5.26 -15.74 -1.89
CA GLU A 111 3.92 -16.36 -1.92
C GLU A 111 3.06 -15.84 -3.08
N PHE A 112 3.29 -14.60 -3.50
CA PHE A 112 2.55 -13.96 -4.59
C PHE A 112 3.50 -13.36 -5.62
N PRO A 113 3.03 -13.10 -6.86
CA PRO A 113 3.86 -12.51 -7.92
C PRO A 113 4.53 -11.19 -7.51
N ASN A 114 5.64 -10.85 -8.18
CA ASN A 114 6.37 -9.59 -8.01
C ASN A 114 6.79 -9.33 -6.55
N ASN A 115 7.36 -10.32 -5.88
CA ASN A 115 7.71 -10.24 -4.45
C ASN A 115 6.52 -9.85 -3.57
N SER A 116 5.37 -10.46 -3.82
CA SER A 116 4.10 -10.16 -3.14
C SER A 116 3.67 -8.69 -3.26
N THR A 117 3.95 -8.06 -4.42
CA THR A 117 3.61 -6.66 -4.71
C THR A 117 2.57 -6.59 -5.83
N PRO A 118 1.27 -6.42 -5.52
CA PRO A 118 0.21 -6.41 -6.53
C PRO A 118 0.11 -5.11 -7.32
N TYR A 119 0.62 -4.02 -6.81
CA TYR A 119 0.66 -2.70 -7.43
C TYR A 119 1.88 -1.93 -6.96
N ALA A 120 2.17 -0.85 -7.66
CA ALA A 120 3.20 0.09 -7.27
C ALA A 120 2.64 1.53 -7.25
N SER A 121 3.42 2.45 -6.77
CA SER A 121 3.23 3.90 -6.87
C SER A 121 4.59 4.56 -6.98
N THR A 122 4.61 5.88 -7.01
CA THR A 122 5.85 6.63 -6.95
C THR A 122 5.65 7.93 -6.18
N ILE A 123 6.73 8.69 -6.00
CA ILE A 123 6.69 9.96 -5.31
C ILE A 123 6.68 11.08 -6.34
N VAL A 124 5.72 11.99 -6.17
CA VAL A 124 5.51 13.17 -7.00
C VAL A 124 5.48 14.43 -6.12
N LEU A 125 5.48 15.58 -6.77
CA LEU A 125 5.42 16.90 -6.14
C LEU A 125 4.07 17.54 -6.46
N VAL A 126 3.26 17.84 -5.46
CA VAL A 126 1.99 18.55 -5.64
C VAL A 126 2.21 20.02 -5.34
N VAL A 127 1.91 20.87 -6.31
CA VAL A 127 2.11 22.33 -6.20
C VAL A 127 0.79 23.07 -6.30
N ARG A 128 0.77 24.30 -5.83
CA ARG A 128 -0.38 25.19 -5.98
C ARG A 128 -0.63 25.50 -7.46
N LYS A 129 -1.88 25.76 -7.83
CA LYS A 129 -2.27 26.11 -9.20
C LYS A 129 -1.42 27.26 -9.77
N GLY A 130 -0.96 27.08 -11.01
CA GLY A 130 -0.06 28.01 -11.67
C GLY A 130 1.39 27.94 -11.20
N ASN A 131 1.69 27.02 -10.31
CA ASN A 131 3.05 26.76 -9.81
C ASN A 131 3.86 28.02 -9.45
N PRO A 132 3.38 28.84 -8.50
CA PRO A 132 3.93 30.18 -8.25
C PRO A 132 5.40 30.18 -7.81
N LYS A 133 5.93 29.05 -7.32
CA LYS A 133 7.34 28.87 -6.94
C LYS A 133 8.20 28.28 -8.06
N GLY A 134 7.61 27.95 -9.22
CA GLY A 134 8.34 27.40 -10.36
C GLY A 134 9.01 26.06 -10.06
N ILE A 135 8.37 25.21 -9.26
CA ILE A 135 8.86 23.88 -8.89
C ILE A 135 8.78 22.96 -10.10
N LYS A 136 9.90 22.41 -10.54
CA LYS A 136 10.00 21.48 -11.67
C LYS A 136 10.63 20.15 -11.30
N ASP A 137 11.47 20.14 -10.26
CA ASP A 137 12.20 18.96 -9.83
C ASP A 137 12.60 19.08 -8.35
N TRP A 138 13.15 18.03 -7.79
CA TRP A 138 13.65 17.93 -6.42
C TRP A 138 14.53 19.11 -6.00
N ASN A 139 15.42 19.55 -6.91
CA ASN A 139 16.36 20.64 -6.61
C ASN A 139 15.68 21.99 -6.30
N ASP A 140 14.45 22.16 -6.73
CA ASP A 140 13.67 23.37 -6.43
C ASP A 140 13.18 23.39 -4.98
N LEU A 141 13.10 22.23 -4.32
CA LEU A 141 12.61 22.10 -2.95
C LEU A 141 13.59 22.63 -1.90
N ILE A 142 14.87 22.77 -2.26
CA ILE A 142 15.90 23.29 -1.36
C ILE A 142 16.15 24.80 -1.54
N LYS A 143 15.41 25.45 -2.44
CA LYS A 143 15.55 26.90 -2.68
C LYS A 143 15.05 27.70 -1.47
N PRO A 144 15.68 28.84 -1.16
CA PRO A 144 15.18 29.75 -0.11
C PRO A 144 13.75 30.22 -0.38
N GLY A 145 12.91 30.22 0.65
CA GLY A 145 11.54 30.67 0.57
C GLY A 145 10.55 29.67 -0.05
N VAL A 146 10.97 28.42 -0.30
CA VAL A 146 10.09 27.29 -0.60
C VAL A 146 9.73 26.58 0.69
N SER A 147 8.44 26.34 0.92
CA SER A 147 7.93 25.61 2.09
C SER A 147 7.40 24.25 1.66
N VAL A 148 7.97 23.19 2.21
CA VAL A 148 7.71 21.81 1.83
C VAL A 148 6.90 21.09 2.90
N VAL A 149 5.83 20.40 2.50
CA VAL A 149 5.04 19.54 3.37
C VAL A 149 5.34 18.07 3.06
N THR A 150 5.61 17.30 4.08
CA THR A 150 5.82 15.85 4.00
C THR A 150 5.51 15.23 5.37
N PRO A 151 5.02 13.97 5.44
CA PRO A 151 4.79 13.33 6.72
C PRO A 151 6.09 12.91 7.42
N ASN A 152 5.97 12.48 8.68
CA ASN A 152 7.11 12.08 9.52
C ASN A 152 7.58 10.66 9.20
N PRO A 153 8.84 10.44 8.80
CA PRO A 153 9.39 9.09 8.53
C PRO A 153 9.40 8.14 9.73
N LYS A 154 9.30 8.64 10.96
CA LYS A 154 9.20 7.77 12.15
C LYS A 154 7.83 7.11 12.29
N THR A 155 6.77 7.69 11.71
CA THR A 155 5.40 7.22 11.87
C THR A 155 4.72 6.82 10.56
N SER A 156 5.14 7.39 9.44
CA SER A 156 4.56 7.21 8.12
C SER A 156 5.46 6.40 7.19
N GLY A 157 4.93 5.29 6.66
CA GLY A 157 5.60 4.54 5.60
C GLY A 157 5.78 5.37 4.33
N GLY A 158 4.78 6.16 3.94
CA GLY A 158 4.87 7.07 2.79
C GLY A 158 6.02 8.06 2.92
N ALA A 159 6.24 8.60 4.12
CA ALA A 159 7.35 9.51 4.37
C ALA A 159 8.73 8.88 4.20
N ARG A 160 8.86 7.58 4.49
CA ARG A 160 10.12 6.86 4.26
C ARG A 160 10.44 6.75 2.77
N TRP A 161 9.44 6.49 1.95
CA TRP A 161 9.57 6.54 0.49
C TRP A 161 9.94 7.94 0.00
N ASN A 162 9.28 8.99 0.50
CA ASN A 162 9.60 10.39 0.17
C ASN A 162 11.06 10.73 0.50
N PHE A 163 11.51 10.33 1.69
CA PHE A 163 12.88 10.56 2.16
C PHE A 163 13.91 9.86 1.27
N LEU A 164 13.69 8.60 0.92
CA LEU A 164 14.62 7.81 0.11
C LEU A 164 14.65 8.29 -1.34
N ALA A 165 13.50 8.72 -1.89
CA ALA A 165 13.45 9.33 -3.22
C ALA A 165 14.30 10.62 -3.28
N ALA A 166 14.13 11.51 -2.31
CA ALA A 166 14.92 12.73 -2.20
C ALA A 166 16.42 12.46 -1.99
N TRP A 167 16.74 11.49 -1.14
CA TRP A 167 18.13 11.07 -0.90
C TRP A 167 18.80 10.58 -2.18
N ALA A 168 18.16 9.66 -2.90
CA ALA A 168 18.71 9.09 -4.14
C ALA A 168 18.88 10.13 -5.24
N TYR A 169 17.95 11.07 -5.37
CA TYR A 169 18.14 12.23 -6.25
C TYR A 169 19.39 13.04 -5.89
N GLY A 170 19.56 13.38 -4.62
CA GLY A 170 20.75 14.10 -4.14
C GLY A 170 22.05 13.33 -4.38
N ALA A 171 22.02 12.00 -4.29
CA ALA A 171 23.13 11.10 -4.61
C ALA A 171 23.41 10.94 -6.11
N GLY A 172 22.52 11.45 -6.98
CA GLY A 172 22.69 11.41 -8.44
C GLY A 172 22.23 10.12 -9.11
N VAL A 173 21.35 9.36 -8.47
CA VAL A 173 20.72 8.16 -9.05
C VAL A 173 19.90 8.53 -10.29
N LYS A 174 19.92 7.69 -11.34
CA LYS A 174 19.28 7.99 -12.64
C LYS A 174 17.96 7.29 -12.87
N GLY A 175 17.75 6.11 -12.32
CA GLY A 175 16.56 5.29 -12.53
C GLY A 175 16.40 4.77 -13.97
N HIS A 176 15.41 3.88 -14.13
CA HIS A 176 15.06 3.18 -15.38
C HIS A 176 13.59 3.45 -15.74
N ASP A 177 13.25 3.31 -17.03
CA ASP A 177 11.84 3.37 -17.46
C ASP A 177 11.14 2.02 -17.17
N LEU A 178 10.58 1.87 -15.99
CA LEU A 178 9.92 0.65 -15.55
C LEU A 178 8.52 0.44 -16.15
N SER A 179 8.09 1.27 -17.10
CA SER A 179 6.91 1.04 -17.93
C SER A 179 7.20 0.21 -19.19
N SER A 180 8.47 -0.14 -19.40
CA SER A 180 8.95 -0.93 -20.55
C SER A 180 9.69 -2.20 -20.10
N GLU A 181 9.59 -3.26 -20.89
CA GLU A 181 10.34 -4.51 -20.64
C GLU A 181 11.86 -4.28 -20.62
N ALA A 182 12.36 -3.39 -21.46
CA ALA A 182 13.78 -3.04 -21.50
C ALA A 182 14.24 -2.39 -20.20
N GLY A 183 13.49 -1.40 -19.69
CA GLY A 183 13.82 -0.73 -18.44
C GLY A 183 13.67 -1.62 -17.20
N ILE A 184 12.68 -2.54 -17.20
CA ILE A 184 12.56 -3.56 -16.15
C ILE A 184 13.81 -4.45 -16.15
N LYS A 185 14.25 -4.94 -17.31
CA LYS A 185 15.46 -5.76 -17.43
C LYS A 185 16.70 -5.02 -16.96
N GLU A 186 16.87 -3.75 -17.33
CA GLU A 186 17.99 -2.90 -16.86
C GLU A 186 18.00 -2.79 -15.34
N SER A 187 16.86 -2.56 -14.71
CA SER A 187 16.71 -2.47 -13.26
C SER A 187 17.02 -3.81 -12.56
N ASP A 188 16.55 -4.93 -13.12
CA ASP A 188 16.86 -6.28 -12.62
C ASP A 188 18.36 -6.58 -12.68
N GLU A 189 19.03 -6.20 -13.77
CA GLU A 189 20.48 -6.35 -13.93
C GLU A 189 21.23 -5.49 -12.93
N ALA A 190 20.81 -4.24 -12.72
CA ALA A 190 21.37 -3.33 -11.73
C ALA A 190 21.22 -3.87 -10.31
N THR A 191 20.02 -4.37 -9.98
CA THR A 191 19.73 -5.00 -8.67
C THR A 191 20.63 -6.20 -8.41
N LYS A 192 20.78 -7.10 -9.40
CA LYS A 192 21.68 -8.28 -9.30
C LYS A 192 23.15 -7.86 -9.14
N ALA A 193 23.60 -6.84 -9.86
CA ALA A 193 24.95 -6.33 -9.76
C ALA A 193 25.23 -5.72 -8.38
N ALA A 194 24.30 -4.92 -7.86
CA ALA A 194 24.39 -4.33 -6.53
C ALA A 194 24.45 -5.41 -5.42
N ALA A 195 23.58 -6.42 -5.51
CA ALA A 195 23.53 -7.54 -4.56
C ALA A 195 24.83 -8.37 -4.59
N THR A 196 25.38 -8.62 -5.78
CA THR A 196 26.62 -9.38 -5.96
C THR A 196 27.83 -8.63 -5.39
N SER A 197 27.95 -7.34 -5.69
CA SER A 197 29.06 -6.50 -5.22
C SER A 197 28.90 -6.09 -3.75
N LYS A 198 27.72 -6.24 -3.18
CA LYS A 198 27.32 -5.67 -1.86
C LYS A 198 27.61 -4.16 -1.77
N SER A 199 27.59 -3.49 -2.90
CA SER A 199 27.80 -2.05 -3.03
C SER A 199 26.53 -1.40 -3.51
N TYR A 200 25.93 -0.60 -2.65
CA TYR A 200 24.70 0.14 -2.94
C TYR A 200 25.05 1.62 -3.12
N PRO A 201 24.80 2.18 -4.30
CA PRO A 201 25.38 3.45 -4.72
C PRO A 201 25.12 4.64 -3.80
N SER A 202 24.06 4.60 -3.03
CA SER A 202 23.67 5.78 -2.26
C SER A 202 23.52 5.57 -0.75
N ALA A 203 23.80 4.38 -0.23
CA ALA A 203 23.58 4.12 1.19
C ALA A 203 24.35 5.07 2.13
N ASN A 204 25.56 5.49 1.77
CA ASN A 204 26.41 6.41 2.57
C ASN A 204 26.82 7.66 1.77
N ASP A 205 25.98 8.11 0.83
CA ASP A 205 26.35 9.23 -0.05
C ASP A 205 26.22 10.59 0.67
N ALA A 206 27.35 11.31 0.77
CA ALA A 206 27.39 12.61 1.42
C ALA A 206 26.54 13.69 0.70
N LYS A 207 26.36 13.57 -0.63
CA LYS A 207 25.51 14.50 -1.40
C LYS A 207 24.04 14.23 -1.12
N GLY A 208 23.62 12.95 -1.06
CA GLY A 208 22.27 12.57 -0.64
C GLY A 208 21.94 13.11 0.76
N GLN A 209 22.89 12.94 1.70
CA GLN A 209 22.75 13.48 3.06
C GLN A 209 22.61 15.01 3.07
N ALA A 210 23.49 15.71 2.36
CA ALA A 210 23.45 17.16 2.28
C ALA A 210 22.17 17.68 1.64
N PHE A 211 21.68 16.99 0.58
CA PHE A 211 20.44 17.34 -0.09
C PHE A 211 19.23 17.23 0.84
N VAL A 212 19.07 16.08 1.51
CA VAL A 212 17.94 15.86 2.43
C VAL A 212 18.04 16.79 3.64
N ALA A 213 19.23 17.07 4.17
CA ALA A 213 19.42 18.05 5.23
C ALA A 213 18.95 19.46 4.81
N ALA A 214 19.23 19.87 3.56
CA ALA A 214 18.76 21.14 3.01
C ALA A 214 17.23 21.13 2.80
N LEU A 215 16.64 20.03 2.31
CA LEU A 215 15.21 19.88 2.12
C LEU A 215 14.45 20.00 3.44
N PHE A 216 14.90 19.30 4.50
CA PHE A 216 14.22 19.31 5.79
C PHE A 216 14.32 20.65 6.54
N LYS A 217 15.23 21.54 6.17
CA LYS A 217 15.21 22.95 6.62
C LYS A 217 13.98 23.71 6.12
N ASN A 218 13.45 23.32 4.96
CA ASN A 218 12.27 23.90 4.35
C ASN A 218 10.97 23.21 4.76
N VAL A 219 11.00 22.23 5.67
CA VAL A 219 9.84 21.48 6.18
C VAL A 219 9.36 22.05 7.51
N PRO A 220 8.28 22.88 7.54
CA PRO A 220 7.79 23.50 8.76
C PRO A 220 7.03 22.55 9.68
N VAL A 221 6.43 21.47 9.13
CA VAL A 221 5.57 20.53 9.84
C VAL A 221 5.76 19.13 9.34
N LEU A 222 5.69 18.16 10.27
CA LEU A 222 5.72 16.73 9.99
C LEU A 222 4.44 16.09 10.56
N ASP A 223 3.47 15.82 9.69
CA ASP A 223 2.25 15.11 10.07
C ASP A 223 2.53 13.62 10.32
N THR A 224 1.64 12.95 11.07
CA THR A 224 1.83 11.55 11.45
C THR A 224 1.66 10.56 10.30
N GLY A 225 1.01 10.95 9.20
CA GLY A 225 0.72 10.12 8.03
C GLY A 225 0.51 10.93 6.76
N ALA A 226 0.46 10.26 5.62
CA ALA A 226 0.32 10.88 4.30
C ALA A 226 -0.95 11.71 4.19
N ARG A 227 -2.12 11.15 4.56
CA ARG A 227 -3.40 11.87 4.53
C ARG A 227 -3.39 13.14 5.41
N GLY A 228 -2.71 13.10 6.57
CA GLY A 228 -2.50 14.28 7.42
C GLY A 228 -1.76 15.40 6.69
N SER A 229 -0.69 15.07 5.95
CA SER A 229 0.07 16.04 5.16
C SER A 229 -0.75 16.58 3.99
N THR A 230 -1.56 15.76 3.32
CA THR A 230 -2.49 16.19 2.28
C THR A 230 -3.50 17.21 2.84
N VAL A 231 -4.10 16.93 4.00
CA VAL A 231 -5.02 17.87 4.69
C VAL A 231 -4.29 19.16 5.09
N THR A 232 -3.09 19.06 5.64
CA THR A 232 -2.29 20.24 6.03
C THR A 232 -1.98 21.11 4.81
N PHE A 233 -1.58 20.49 3.69
CA PHE A 233 -1.35 21.21 2.45
C PHE A 233 -2.66 21.73 1.84
N ALA A 234 -3.64 20.87 1.55
CA ALA A 234 -4.80 21.20 0.73
C ALA A 234 -5.84 22.05 1.46
N GLN A 235 -6.15 21.74 2.72
CA GLN A 235 -7.20 22.44 3.49
C GLN A 235 -6.65 23.59 4.33
N LYS A 236 -5.51 23.38 5.03
CA LYS A 236 -4.95 24.40 5.92
C LYS A 236 -4.05 25.39 5.19
N ASN A 237 -3.86 25.22 3.89
CA ASN A 237 -3.02 26.08 3.05
C ASN A 237 -1.58 26.26 3.54
N VAL A 238 -1.01 25.26 4.20
CA VAL A 238 0.38 25.25 4.64
C VAL A 238 1.27 24.71 3.51
N GLY A 239 2.39 25.39 3.26
CA GLY A 239 3.40 24.98 2.29
C GLY A 239 3.09 25.36 0.84
N ASP A 240 4.16 25.40 0.05
CA ASP A 240 4.15 25.67 -1.38
C ASP A 240 4.09 24.39 -2.21
N VAL A 241 4.67 23.29 -1.66
CA VAL A 241 4.75 22.00 -2.30
C VAL A 241 4.54 20.89 -1.28
N LEU A 242 3.77 19.86 -1.67
CA LEU A 242 3.60 18.61 -0.94
C LEU A 242 4.37 17.52 -1.66
N ILE A 243 5.24 16.81 -0.94
CA ILE A 243 5.82 15.55 -1.42
C ILE A 243 4.83 14.44 -1.10
N ALA A 244 4.26 13.82 -2.13
CA ALA A 244 3.16 12.86 -2.00
C ALA A 244 3.40 11.61 -2.83
N TRP A 245 2.67 10.55 -2.50
CA TRP A 245 2.46 9.44 -3.41
C TRP A 245 1.62 9.88 -4.60
N GLU A 246 1.84 9.28 -5.77
CA GLU A 246 1.16 9.63 -7.01
C GLU A 246 -0.37 9.52 -6.89
N ASN A 247 -0.89 8.43 -6.34
CA ASN A 247 -2.32 8.26 -6.10
C ASN A 247 -2.90 9.30 -5.11
N GLU A 248 -2.17 9.65 -4.03
CA GLU A 248 -2.60 10.72 -3.11
C GLU A 248 -2.66 12.10 -3.79
N ALA A 249 -1.77 12.33 -4.75
CA ALA A 249 -1.78 13.58 -5.52
C ALA A 249 -3.04 13.71 -6.39
N TRP A 250 -3.44 12.62 -7.05
CA TRP A 250 -4.67 12.54 -7.83
C TRP A 250 -5.91 12.65 -6.94
N LEU A 251 -5.97 11.91 -5.85
CA LEU A 251 -7.07 12.00 -4.87
C LEU A 251 -7.20 13.40 -4.29
N ALA A 252 -6.08 14.10 -4.03
CA ALA A 252 -6.13 15.49 -3.57
C ALA A 252 -6.76 16.43 -4.60
N GLN A 253 -6.52 16.22 -5.90
CA GLN A 253 -7.20 16.98 -6.95
C GLN A 253 -8.70 16.66 -7.03
N GLU A 254 -9.08 15.40 -6.86
CA GLU A 254 -10.47 14.96 -6.89
C GLU A 254 -11.25 15.49 -5.69
N GLU A 255 -10.69 15.37 -4.48
CA GLU A 255 -11.35 15.75 -3.23
C GLU A 255 -11.42 17.28 -3.05
N PHE A 256 -10.34 18.00 -3.39
CA PHE A 256 -10.22 19.43 -3.08
C PHE A 256 -10.36 20.34 -4.31
N GLY A 257 -10.43 19.79 -5.51
CA GLY A 257 -10.63 20.49 -6.79
C GLY A 257 -9.43 20.38 -7.73
N LYS A 258 -9.70 19.91 -8.95
CA LYS A 258 -8.69 19.74 -10.03
C LYS A 258 -8.02 21.04 -10.47
N ASP A 259 -8.64 22.17 -10.18
CA ASP A 259 -8.15 23.51 -10.49
C ASP A 259 -7.29 24.15 -9.38
N LYS A 260 -7.09 23.47 -8.24
CA LYS A 260 -6.32 24.02 -7.11
C LYS A 260 -4.86 23.60 -7.08
N PHE A 261 -4.56 22.45 -7.66
CA PHE A 261 -3.23 21.83 -7.58
C PHE A 261 -2.76 21.34 -8.95
N GLU A 262 -1.44 21.26 -9.10
CA GLU A 262 -0.78 20.64 -10.25
C GLU A 262 0.17 19.57 -9.74
N ILE A 263 0.27 18.46 -10.48
CA ILE A 263 1.20 17.37 -10.19
C ILE A 263 2.44 17.59 -11.04
N VAL A 264 3.59 17.69 -10.38
CA VAL A 264 4.89 17.78 -11.02
C VAL A 264 5.59 16.43 -10.85
N TYR A 265 5.89 15.81 -11.96
CA TYR A 265 6.66 14.57 -12.01
C TYR A 265 8.16 14.90 -12.02
N PRO A 266 8.92 14.46 -11.00
CA PRO A 266 10.34 14.75 -10.94
C PRO A 266 11.13 13.95 -11.96
N SER A 267 12.37 14.39 -12.25
CA SER A 267 13.26 13.76 -13.24
C SER A 267 13.63 12.29 -12.91
N VAL A 268 13.60 11.93 -11.65
CA VAL A 268 13.76 10.57 -11.12
C VAL A 268 12.99 10.42 -9.82
N SER A 269 12.43 9.25 -9.60
CA SER A 269 11.74 8.91 -8.35
C SER A 269 11.95 7.45 -7.98
N ILE A 270 11.41 7.03 -6.85
CA ILE A 270 11.49 5.65 -6.37
C ILE A 270 10.24 4.87 -6.76
N LEU A 271 10.42 3.62 -7.19
CA LEU A 271 9.31 2.68 -7.32
C LEU A 271 8.86 2.27 -5.92
N ALA A 272 7.74 2.77 -5.49
CA ALA A 272 7.15 2.39 -4.22
C ALA A 272 6.34 1.10 -4.39
N GLU A 273 6.78 0.04 -3.74
CA GLU A 273 6.26 -1.33 -3.86
C GLU A 273 5.65 -1.79 -2.53
N PRO A 274 4.35 -1.50 -2.30
CA PRO A 274 3.63 -2.00 -1.13
C PRO A 274 3.44 -3.50 -1.21
N GLN A 275 3.97 -4.22 -0.23
CA GLN A 275 3.90 -5.66 -0.19
C GLN A 275 2.70 -6.13 0.62
N VAL A 276 2.11 -7.25 0.20
CA VAL A 276 1.00 -7.91 0.87
C VAL A 276 1.45 -9.24 1.48
N ALA A 277 0.82 -9.63 2.59
CA ALA A 277 1.10 -10.93 3.21
C ALA A 277 -0.10 -11.46 4.00
N ILE A 278 -0.15 -12.76 4.16
CA ILE A 278 -1.06 -13.46 5.07
C ILE A 278 -0.49 -13.42 6.48
N VAL A 279 -1.34 -13.20 7.48
CA VAL A 279 -0.93 -13.30 8.89
C VAL A 279 -1.21 -14.73 9.37
N ASP A 280 -0.24 -15.62 9.13
CA ASP A 280 -0.36 -17.08 9.26
C ASP A 280 -0.99 -17.53 10.57
N ARG A 281 -0.49 -17.00 11.70
CA ARG A 281 -1.00 -17.38 13.02
C ARG A 281 -2.47 -17.02 13.23
N VAL A 282 -2.93 -15.97 12.55
CA VAL A 282 -4.33 -15.52 12.67
C VAL A 282 -5.24 -16.36 11.77
N VAL A 283 -4.89 -16.52 10.49
CA VAL A 283 -5.73 -17.26 9.54
C VAL A 283 -5.86 -18.73 9.92
N ASP A 284 -4.80 -19.35 10.48
CA ASP A 284 -4.84 -20.74 10.96
C ASP A 284 -5.76 -20.87 12.18
N ALA A 285 -5.65 -19.95 13.14
CA ALA A 285 -6.50 -19.95 14.33
C ALA A 285 -7.97 -19.68 14.00
N LYS A 286 -8.26 -18.87 12.97
CA LYS A 286 -9.62 -18.53 12.53
C LYS A 286 -10.19 -19.48 11.48
N GLY A 287 -9.36 -20.31 10.84
CA GLY A 287 -9.77 -21.15 9.70
C GLY A 287 -10.06 -20.35 8.42
N THR A 288 -9.47 -19.16 8.28
CA THR A 288 -9.71 -18.23 7.15
C THR A 288 -8.63 -18.29 6.06
N ARG A 289 -7.63 -19.16 6.16
CA ARG A 289 -6.49 -19.23 5.24
C ARG A 289 -6.91 -19.27 3.77
N LYS A 290 -7.83 -20.16 3.40
CA LYS A 290 -8.26 -20.32 2.00
C LYS A 290 -8.85 -19.04 1.41
N VAL A 291 -9.69 -18.34 2.17
CA VAL A 291 -10.30 -17.10 1.69
C VAL A 291 -9.30 -15.94 1.70
N ALA A 292 -8.35 -15.90 2.65
CA ALA A 292 -7.26 -14.92 2.68
C ALA A 292 -6.32 -15.08 1.46
N GLU A 293 -5.94 -16.32 1.12
CA GLU A 293 -5.18 -16.61 -0.10
C GLU A 293 -5.93 -16.21 -1.37
N ALA A 294 -7.23 -16.55 -1.46
CA ALA A 294 -8.05 -16.16 -2.59
C ALA A 294 -8.13 -14.64 -2.74
N TYR A 295 -8.27 -13.92 -1.63
CA TYR A 295 -8.32 -12.46 -1.59
C TYR A 295 -7.01 -11.82 -2.09
N LEU A 296 -5.85 -12.25 -1.60
CA LEU A 296 -4.58 -11.69 -2.06
C LEU A 296 -4.25 -12.10 -3.51
N LYS A 297 -4.60 -13.30 -3.95
CA LYS A 297 -4.47 -13.72 -5.36
C LYS A 297 -5.35 -12.90 -6.29
N PHE A 298 -6.54 -12.48 -5.82
CA PHE A 298 -7.45 -11.65 -6.61
C PHE A 298 -6.81 -10.32 -7.03
N LEU A 299 -5.94 -9.73 -6.22
CA LEU A 299 -5.24 -8.47 -6.52
C LEU A 299 -4.42 -8.51 -7.83
N TYR A 300 -4.07 -9.71 -8.31
CA TYR A 300 -3.29 -9.93 -9.54
C TYR A 300 -4.17 -10.29 -10.75
N THR A 301 -5.49 -10.29 -10.60
CA THR A 301 -6.41 -10.55 -11.72
C THR A 301 -6.57 -9.31 -12.59
N PRO A 302 -6.92 -9.47 -13.89
CA PRO A 302 -7.13 -8.33 -14.78
C PRO A 302 -8.11 -7.29 -14.22
N ASP A 303 -9.25 -7.75 -13.67
CA ASP A 303 -10.28 -6.86 -13.09
C ASP A 303 -9.72 -6.03 -11.93
N ALA A 304 -8.95 -6.65 -11.04
CA ALA A 304 -8.32 -5.94 -9.93
C ALA A 304 -7.21 -4.99 -10.41
N GLN A 305 -6.45 -5.37 -11.44
CA GLN A 305 -5.39 -4.54 -12.01
C GLN A 305 -5.97 -3.31 -12.74
N ASP A 306 -7.16 -3.41 -13.32
CA ASP A 306 -7.86 -2.25 -13.90
C ASP A 306 -8.31 -1.29 -12.78
N VAL A 307 -8.94 -1.77 -11.71
CA VAL A 307 -9.32 -0.93 -10.55
C VAL A 307 -8.09 -0.28 -9.90
N ILE A 308 -6.98 -0.99 -9.81
CA ILE A 308 -5.71 -0.43 -9.33
C ILE A 308 -5.31 0.78 -10.19
N GLY A 309 -5.39 0.68 -11.52
CA GLY A 309 -5.12 1.78 -12.44
C GLY A 309 -6.11 2.93 -12.33
N GLU A 310 -7.41 2.64 -12.24
CA GLU A 310 -8.48 3.63 -12.07
C GLU A 310 -8.32 4.48 -10.80
N LEU A 311 -7.73 3.89 -9.75
CA LEU A 311 -7.44 4.59 -8.49
C LEU A 311 -6.00 5.10 -8.41
N HIS A 312 -5.39 5.33 -9.57
CA HIS A 312 -4.08 5.98 -9.75
C HIS A 312 -2.90 5.28 -9.09
N TYR A 313 -3.02 3.96 -8.85
CA TYR A 313 -1.87 3.11 -8.57
C TYR A 313 -1.33 2.55 -9.89
N ARG A 314 -0.05 2.24 -9.94
CA ARG A 314 0.60 1.64 -11.10
C ARG A 314 0.36 0.13 -11.10
N PRO A 315 -0.47 -0.41 -12.02
CA PRO A 315 -0.67 -1.84 -12.14
C PRO A 315 0.65 -2.58 -12.44
N ARG A 316 0.77 -3.82 -11.98
CA ARG A 316 1.89 -4.70 -12.35
C ARG A 316 1.66 -5.38 -13.70
N ASP A 317 0.43 -5.39 -14.18
CA ASP A 317 0.08 -5.76 -15.54
C ASP A 317 0.40 -4.59 -16.48
N LEU A 318 1.32 -4.81 -17.44
CA LEU A 318 1.79 -3.75 -18.35
C LEU A 318 0.70 -3.28 -19.32
N GLU A 319 -0.25 -4.14 -19.70
CA GLU A 319 -1.36 -3.75 -20.57
C GLU A 319 -2.36 -2.88 -19.78
N ALA A 320 -2.64 -3.21 -18.51
CA ALA A 320 -3.41 -2.34 -17.64
C ALA A 320 -2.70 -0.99 -17.44
N LEU A 321 -1.39 -0.99 -17.16
CA LEU A 321 -0.62 0.25 -17.01
C LEU A 321 -0.66 1.12 -18.26
N LYS A 322 -0.58 0.54 -19.46
CA LYS A 322 -0.69 1.28 -20.72
C LYS A 322 -2.04 1.96 -20.91
N ARG A 323 -3.14 1.33 -20.44
CA ARG A 323 -4.48 1.95 -20.52
C ARG A 323 -4.58 3.23 -19.69
N HIS A 324 -3.79 3.33 -18.60
CA HIS A 324 -3.78 4.46 -17.68
C HIS A 324 -2.61 5.44 -17.89
N GLN A 325 -1.86 5.35 -19.01
CA GLN A 325 -0.67 6.19 -19.25
C GLN A 325 -0.94 7.70 -19.29
N ALA A 326 -2.16 8.12 -19.56
CA ALA A 326 -2.53 9.54 -19.53
C ALA A 326 -2.41 10.15 -18.12
N GLU A 327 -2.67 9.36 -17.10
CA GLU A 327 -2.63 9.75 -15.69
C GLU A 327 -1.37 9.24 -14.99
N LEU A 328 -0.84 8.10 -15.44
CA LEU A 328 0.35 7.43 -14.92
C LEU A 328 1.47 7.42 -15.97
N PRO A 329 2.08 8.57 -16.29
CA PRO A 329 3.05 8.66 -17.36
C PRO A 329 4.31 7.83 -17.08
N PRO A 330 5.05 7.40 -18.14
CA PRO A 330 6.36 6.81 -17.98
C PRO A 330 7.31 7.71 -17.20
N LEU A 331 8.02 7.13 -16.24
CA LEU A 331 8.96 7.83 -15.36
C LEU A 331 10.26 7.05 -15.22
N LYS A 332 11.33 7.76 -14.92
CA LYS A 332 12.59 7.13 -14.50
C LYS A 332 12.50 6.80 -13.02
N LEU A 333 12.41 5.51 -12.72
CA LEU A 333 12.26 4.98 -11.37
C LEU A 333 13.45 4.06 -11.03
N PHE A 334 13.80 4.04 -9.76
CA PHE A 334 14.75 3.07 -9.20
C PHE A 334 14.07 2.26 -8.11
N THR A 335 14.57 1.05 -7.82
CA THR A 335 14.03 0.19 -6.78
C THR A 335 14.78 0.38 -5.46
N ILE A 336 14.13 0.02 -4.35
CA ILE A 336 14.75 0.01 -3.02
C ILE A 336 15.92 -0.97 -2.96
N ASP A 337 15.80 -2.10 -3.66
CA ASP A 337 16.81 -3.15 -3.66
C ASP A 337 18.07 -2.73 -4.43
N GLU A 338 17.89 -2.10 -5.60
CA GLU A 338 18.97 -1.61 -6.43
C GLU A 338 19.85 -0.57 -5.72
N VAL A 339 19.21 0.39 -5.02
CA VAL A 339 19.89 1.59 -4.52
C VAL A 339 20.26 1.50 -3.05
N PHE A 340 19.48 0.81 -2.24
CA PHE A 340 19.64 0.79 -0.78
C PHE A 340 19.85 -0.62 -0.19
N GLY A 341 19.78 -1.69 -1.01
CA GLY A 341 19.91 -3.06 -0.53
C GLY A 341 18.67 -3.57 0.19
N GLY A 342 17.51 -3.04 -0.17
CA GLY A 342 16.22 -3.45 0.35
C GLY A 342 15.82 -2.79 1.66
N TRP A 343 14.58 -3.06 2.07
CA TRP A 343 13.99 -2.43 3.26
C TRP A 343 14.69 -2.76 4.56
N GLY A 344 15.28 -3.95 4.70
CA GLY A 344 16.02 -4.31 5.91
C GLY A 344 17.21 -3.39 6.16
N ALA A 345 17.99 -3.12 5.12
CA ALA A 345 19.13 -2.23 5.16
C ALA A 345 18.70 -0.76 5.33
N ALA A 346 17.76 -0.29 4.50
CA ALA A 346 17.25 1.06 4.54
C ALA A 346 16.62 1.43 5.89
N GLN A 347 15.80 0.55 6.46
CA GLN A 347 15.17 0.76 7.77
C GLN A 347 16.22 0.93 8.87
N LYS A 348 17.21 0.04 8.92
CA LYS A 348 18.27 0.09 9.93
C LYS A 348 19.09 1.38 9.82
N GLN A 349 19.47 1.75 8.62
CA GLN A 349 20.37 2.88 8.38
C GLN A 349 19.70 4.23 8.53
N PHE A 350 18.50 4.39 7.95
CA PHE A 350 17.88 5.71 7.83
C PHE A 350 16.86 6.00 8.93
N PHE A 351 16.09 4.99 9.38
CA PHE A 351 14.90 5.22 10.20
C PHE A 351 14.91 4.51 11.55
N GLY A 352 15.89 3.64 11.81
CA GLY A 352 16.14 3.06 13.13
C GLY A 352 16.51 4.14 14.15
N ASP A 353 16.53 3.79 15.43
CA ASP A 353 16.90 4.72 16.49
C ASP A 353 18.35 5.16 16.33
N GLY A 354 18.56 6.47 16.33
CA GLY A 354 19.84 7.08 16.02
C GLY A 354 20.26 7.01 14.55
N GLY A 355 19.37 6.58 13.66
CA GLY A 355 19.58 6.54 12.22
C GLY A 355 19.74 7.93 11.59
N VAL A 356 19.98 7.95 10.28
CA VAL A 356 20.27 9.20 9.54
C VAL A 356 19.18 10.26 9.74
N PHE A 357 17.90 9.87 9.72
CA PHE A 357 16.80 10.81 9.93
C PHE A 357 16.88 11.50 11.31
N ASP A 358 17.15 10.74 12.36
CA ASP A 358 17.28 11.30 13.72
C ASP A 358 18.47 12.25 13.85
N GLN A 359 19.54 12.00 13.09
CA GLN A 359 20.73 12.87 13.08
C GLN A 359 20.48 14.20 12.35
N LEU A 360 19.71 14.15 11.25
CA LEU A 360 19.38 15.32 10.42
C LEU A 360 18.28 16.19 11.01
N TYR A 361 17.32 15.58 11.72
CA TYR A 361 16.14 16.26 12.28
C TYR A 361 16.25 16.48 13.80
N LYS A 362 17.44 16.79 14.28
CA LYS A 362 17.62 17.28 15.67
C LYS A 362 17.10 18.73 15.72
N LYS A 363 15.89 18.91 16.30
CA LYS A 363 15.39 20.21 16.73
C LYS A 363 15.91 20.51 18.13
#